data_e16147d2385b90e88cae37ed3a33f1d2
#
_entry.id   e16147d2385b90e88cae37ed3a33f1d2
#
_cell.length_a   1.000
_cell.length_b   1.000
_cell.length_c   1.000
_cell.angle_alpha   90.00
_cell.angle_beta   90.00
_cell.angle_gamma   90.00
#
_symmetry.space_group_name_H-M   'P 1'
#
loop_
_entity.id
_entity.type
_entity.pdbx_description
1 polymer ?
#
loop_
_entity_poly.entity_id
_entity_poly.type
_entity_poly.pdbx_seq_one_letter_code
_entity_poly.pdbx_strand_id
1 'polypeptide(L)' 'MASIYELSRDYQELSLMIETAETEEELQAINDTLDSISDALDVKLENSAKLIKNLDADIHGISNEIKRLMLIKKRKATLI' A
#
# COMPACT_ATOMS: atom_id res chain seq x y z
N MET A 1 -6.83 12.64 4.16
CA MET A 1 -6.99 11.42 3.34
C MET A 1 -7.24 10.22 4.22
N ALA A 2 -8.20 9.40 3.86
CA ALA A 2 -8.48 8.18 4.60
C ALA A 2 -7.36 7.15 4.36
N SER A 3 -6.89 6.52 5.41
CA SER A 3 -5.91 5.44 5.34
C SER A 3 -6.58 4.14 4.90
N ILE A 4 -5.77 3.15 4.48
CA ILE A 4 -6.27 1.80 4.17
C ILE A 4 -7.03 1.23 5.37
N TYR A 5 -6.53 1.46 6.57
CA TYR A 5 -7.14 1.00 7.81
C TYR A 5 -8.54 1.63 8.03
N GLU A 6 -8.63 2.95 7.84
CA GLU A 6 -9.91 3.67 7.97
C GLU A 6 -10.92 3.22 6.92
N LEU A 7 -10.49 3.07 5.67
CA LEU A 7 -11.35 2.59 4.58
C LEU A 7 -11.86 1.17 4.83
N SER A 8 -11.00 0.29 5.33
CA SER A 8 -11.39 -1.09 5.67
C SER A 8 -12.43 -1.12 6.79
N ARG A 9 -12.24 -0.30 7.81
CA ARG A 9 -13.19 -0.16 8.91
C ARG A 9 -14.53 0.38 8.43
N ASP A 10 -14.51 1.42 7.62
CA ASP A 10 -15.72 2.03 7.07
C ASP A 10 -16.48 1.03 6.20
N TYR A 11 -15.77 0.24 5.42
CA TYR A 11 -16.38 -0.82 4.61
C TYR A 11 -17.10 -1.85 5.48
N GLN A 12 -16.47 -2.29 6.57
CA GLN A 12 -17.08 -3.25 7.50
C GLN A 12 -18.33 -2.67 8.17
N GLU A 13 -18.25 -1.44 8.65
CA GLU A 13 -19.39 -0.77 9.29
C GLU A 13 -20.58 -0.63 8.34
N LEU A 14 -20.32 -0.20 7.10
CA LEU A 14 -21.38 -0.07 6.09
C LEU A 14 -21.96 -1.42 5.70
N SER A 15 -21.14 -2.46 5.62
CA SER A 15 -21.62 -3.81 5.30
C SER A 15 -22.62 -4.31 6.34
N LEU A 16 -22.41 -3.99 7.61
CA LEU A 16 -23.34 -4.33 8.68
C LEU A 16 -24.66 -3.58 8.56
N MET A 17 -24.64 -2.38 8.03
CA MET A 17 -25.86 -1.58 7.85
C MET A 17 -26.84 -2.18 6.82
N ILE A 18 -26.36 -3.05 5.95
CA ILE A 18 -27.20 -3.74 4.97
C ILE A 18 -28.30 -4.56 5.68
N GLU A 19 -27.95 -5.16 6.82
CA GLU A 19 -28.88 -6.00 7.59
C GLU A 19 -30.05 -5.21 8.17
N THR A 20 -29.87 -3.92 8.41
CA THR A 20 -30.87 -3.04 9.01
C THR A 20 -31.54 -2.11 8.01
N ALA A 21 -31.13 -2.15 6.75
CA ALA A 21 -31.75 -1.32 5.70
C ALA A 21 -33.18 -1.80 5.43
N GLU A 22 -34.12 -0.86 5.42
CA GLU A 22 -35.54 -1.15 5.27
C GLU A 22 -36.08 -0.87 3.86
N THR A 23 -35.38 -0.07 3.06
CA THR A 23 -35.80 0.32 1.73
C THR A 23 -34.75 -0.01 0.69
N GLU A 24 -35.22 -0.16 -0.58
CA GLU A 24 -34.29 -0.38 -1.70
C GLU A 24 -33.39 0.84 -1.93
N GLU A 25 -33.89 2.04 -1.65
CA GLU A 25 -33.11 3.28 -1.78
C GLU A 25 -31.93 3.29 -0.78
N GLU A 26 -32.19 2.85 0.45
CA GLU A 26 -31.14 2.73 1.47
C GLU A 26 -30.10 1.68 1.06
N LEU A 27 -30.54 0.53 0.56
CA LEU A 27 -29.64 -0.53 0.09
C LEU A 27 -28.78 -0.04 -1.07
N GLN A 28 -29.37 0.69 -2.01
CA GLN A 28 -28.65 1.23 -3.16
C GLN A 28 -27.59 2.24 -2.72
N ALA A 29 -27.94 3.14 -1.80
CA ALA A 29 -27.00 4.12 -1.26
C ALA A 29 -25.84 3.45 -0.54
N ILE A 30 -26.10 2.42 0.25
CA ILE A 30 -25.06 1.66 0.94
C ILE A 30 -24.15 0.95 -0.06
N ASN A 31 -24.71 0.29 -1.07
CA ASN A 31 -23.93 -0.41 -2.08
C ASN A 31 -23.07 0.55 -2.90
N ASP A 32 -23.60 1.70 -3.28
CA ASP A 32 -22.83 2.72 -4.01
C ASP A 32 -21.66 3.23 -3.18
N THR A 33 -21.87 3.43 -1.88
CA THR A 33 -20.80 3.86 -0.97
C THR A 33 -19.77 2.76 -0.79
N LEU A 34 -20.18 1.51 -0.66
CA LEU A 34 -19.25 0.36 -0.58
C LEU A 34 -18.39 0.26 -1.83
N ASP A 35 -18.95 0.43 -3.01
CA ASP A 35 -18.21 0.41 -4.26
C ASP A 35 -17.17 1.52 -4.31
N SER A 36 -17.52 2.73 -3.86
CA SER A 36 -16.60 3.85 -3.79
C SER A 36 -15.43 3.58 -2.85
N ILE A 37 -15.70 2.96 -1.70
CA ILE A 37 -14.66 2.59 -0.73
C ILE A 37 -13.77 1.50 -1.30
N SER A 38 -14.34 0.50 -1.96
CA SER A 38 -13.60 -0.57 -2.62
C SER A 38 -12.64 -0.03 -3.67
N ASP A 39 -13.11 0.90 -4.52
CA ASP A 39 -12.28 1.54 -5.53
C ASP A 39 -11.13 2.33 -4.90
N ALA A 40 -11.41 3.07 -3.83
CA ALA A 40 -10.39 3.82 -3.10
C ALA A 40 -9.34 2.91 -2.46
N LEU A 41 -9.76 1.75 -1.93
CA LEU A 41 -8.86 0.73 -1.38
C LEU A 41 -7.95 0.16 -2.46
N ASP A 42 -8.50 -0.18 -3.62
CA ASP A 42 -7.72 -0.73 -4.74
C ASP A 42 -6.62 0.25 -5.18
N VAL A 43 -6.95 1.53 -5.30
CA VAL A 43 -5.97 2.56 -5.67
C VAL A 43 -4.87 2.66 -4.61
N LYS A 44 -5.21 2.67 -3.33
CA LYS A 44 -4.23 2.77 -2.25
C LYS A 44 -3.34 1.54 -2.16
N LEU A 45 -3.91 0.35 -2.34
CA LEU A 45 -3.15 -0.90 -2.35
C LEU A 45 -2.17 -0.93 -3.53
N GLU A 46 -2.60 -0.51 -4.71
CA GLU A 46 -1.76 -0.43 -5.89
C GLU A 46 -0.59 0.55 -5.67
N ASN A 47 -0.88 1.74 -5.12
CA ASN A 47 0.15 2.73 -4.82
C ASN A 47 1.14 2.24 -3.77
N SER A 48 0.66 1.53 -2.74
CA SER A 48 1.53 0.93 -1.71
C SER A 48 2.44 -0.14 -2.31
N ALA A 49 1.93 -0.98 -3.21
CA ALA A 49 2.73 -2.00 -3.89
C ALA A 49 3.82 -1.36 -4.76
N LYS A 50 3.51 -0.27 -5.46
CA LYS A 50 4.50 0.48 -6.25
C LYS A 50 5.60 1.06 -5.37
N LEU A 51 5.23 1.62 -4.21
CA LEU A 51 6.19 2.18 -3.27
C LEU A 51 7.14 1.10 -2.74
N ILE A 52 6.62 -0.05 -2.34
CA ILE A 52 7.42 -1.18 -1.86
C ILE A 52 8.42 -1.62 -2.94
N LYS A 53 7.96 -1.74 -4.19
CA LYS A 53 8.82 -2.12 -5.31
C LYS A 53 9.95 -1.13 -5.53
N ASN A 54 9.65 0.17 -5.44
CA ASN A 54 10.67 1.22 -5.59
C ASN A 54 11.68 1.18 -4.45
N LEU A 55 11.22 0.95 -3.22
CA LEU A 55 12.13 0.81 -2.06
C LEU A 55 13.04 -0.40 -2.20
N ASP A 56 12.54 -1.52 -2.69
CA ASP A 56 13.36 -2.70 -2.96
C ASP A 56 14.46 -2.41 -3.98
N ALA A 57 14.14 -1.71 -5.06
CA ALA A 57 15.12 -1.32 -6.07
C ALA A 57 16.20 -0.41 -5.47
N ASP A 58 15.81 0.55 -4.63
CA ASP A 58 16.74 1.45 -3.94
C ASP A 58 17.67 0.67 -3.01
N ILE A 59 17.15 -0.28 -2.25
CA ILE A 59 17.93 -1.13 -1.34
C ILE A 59 18.95 -1.95 -2.13
N HIS A 60 18.58 -2.53 -3.25
CA HIS A 60 19.49 -3.27 -4.12
C HIS A 60 20.62 -2.38 -4.65
N GLY A 61 20.29 -1.17 -5.09
CA GLY A 61 21.26 -0.20 -5.56
C GLY A 61 22.27 0.17 -4.49
N ILE A 62 21.80 0.45 -3.28
CA ILE A 62 22.65 0.77 -2.13
C ILE A 62 23.53 -0.41 -1.76
N SER A 63 22.99 -1.62 -1.72
CA SER A 63 23.74 -2.84 -1.40
C SER A 63 24.87 -3.09 -2.40
N ASN A 64 24.62 -2.89 -3.69
CA ASN A 64 25.63 -3.03 -4.73
C ASN A 64 26.72 -1.99 -4.60
N GLU A 65 26.38 -0.76 -4.25
CA GLU A 65 27.34 0.33 -4.03
C GLU A 65 28.25 0.03 -2.82
N ILE A 66 27.66 -0.49 -1.75
CA ILE A 66 28.44 -0.90 -0.55
C ILE A 66 29.45 -1.99 -0.93
N LYS A 67 29.05 -3.00 -1.67
CA LYS A 67 29.94 -4.06 -2.13
C LYS A 67 31.10 -3.51 -2.97
N ARG A 68 30.81 -2.58 -3.88
CA ARG A 68 31.83 -1.93 -4.71
C ARG A 68 32.84 -1.17 -3.85
N LEU A 69 32.36 -0.40 -2.88
CA LEU A 69 33.23 0.37 -1.99
C LEU A 69 34.07 -0.53 -1.10
N MET A 70 33.51 -1.64 -0.64
CA MET A 70 34.26 -2.62 0.18
C MET A 70 35.42 -3.25 -0.62
N LEU A 71 35.20 -3.55 -1.91
CA LEU A 71 36.24 -4.07 -2.80
C LEU A 71 37.34 -3.04 -3.01
N ILE A 72 37.04 -1.78 -3.20
CA ILE A 72 38.00 -0.71 -3.34
C ILE A 72 38.82 -0.56 -2.07
N LYS A 73 38.18 -0.57 -0.92
CA LYS A 73 38.85 -0.50 0.39
C LYS A 73 39.84 -1.63 0.57
N LYS A 74 39.44 -2.86 0.26
CA LYS A 74 40.27 -4.04 0.36
C LYS A 74 41.51 -3.94 -0.55
N ARG A 75 41.30 -3.49 -1.80
CA ARG A 75 42.38 -3.31 -2.78
C ARG A 75 43.42 -2.30 -2.28
N LYS A 76 42.94 -1.15 -1.78
CA LYS A 76 43.85 -0.10 -1.25
C LYS A 76 44.62 -0.56 -0.01
N ALA A 77 43.97 -1.32 0.87
CA ALA A 77 44.62 -1.87 2.03
C ALA A 77 45.74 -2.87 1.64
N THR A 78 45.58 -3.63 0.57
CA THR A 78 46.56 -4.57 0.07
C THR A 78 47.78 -3.87 -0.54
N LEU A 79 47.60 -2.67 -1.11
CA LEU A 79 48.67 -1.89 -1.73
C LEU A 79 49.63 -1.21 -0.71
N ILE A 80 49.21 -1.09 0.52
CA ILE A 80 50.02 -0.54 1.60
C ILE A 80 50.90 -1.62 2.19
#